data_70083ec283a9b720f45bfed9890222de
#
_entry.id   70083ec283a9b720f45bfed9890222de
#
_cell.length_a   1.000
_cell.length_b   1.000
_cell.length_c   1.000
_cell.angle_alpha   90.00
_cell.angle_beta   90.00
_cell.angle_gamma   90.00
#
_symmetry.space_group_name_H-M   'P 1'
#
loop_
_entity.id
_entity.type
_entity.pdbx_description
1 polymer ?
#
loop_
_entity_poly.entity_id
_entity_poly.type
_entity_poly.pdbx_seq_one_letter_code
_entity_poly.pdbx_strand_id
1 'polypeptide(L)'
;MITFKRFYFVLFFCLTSILVFAQATNSTKKEAKELLKQAGQSFLQLDSKKSLDFAQKALILATKNNDDLLASKAYNLIGLNFEEFSDYKKAIEYYNKGLVLANKVDNDTVKGWLNNNLGNVYCYRKIDFQKGIKHYKEGLKYSIQHKDEYEIMFSKLNIGSAY
;
A
#
# COMPACT_ATOMS: atom_id res chain seq x y z
N MET A 1 -14.85 21.16 -48.65
CA MET A 1 -15.30 19.77 -48.36
C MET A 1 -14.18 18.83 -47.91
N ILE A 2 -12.92 19.02 -48.28
CA ILE A 2 -11.74 18.19 -47.91
C ILE A 2 -11.29 18.42 -46.46
N THR A 3 -11.44 19.60 -45.92
CA THR A 3 -11.02 19.99 -44.54
C THR A 3 -11.86 19.32 -43.43
N PHE A 4 -13.16 19.15 -43.62
CA PHE A 4 -14.08 18.48 -42.70
C PHE A 4 -13.76 16.98 -42.52
N LYS A 5 -13.49 16.27 -43.60
CA LYS A 5 -13.12 14.84 -43.56
C LYS A 5 -11.82 14.59 -42.81
N ARG A 6 -10.83 15.48 -42.96
CA ARG A 6 -9.55 15.42 -42.26
C ARG A 6 -9.74 15.67 -40.76
N PHE A 7 -10.61 16.59 -40.37
CA PHE A 7 -10.92 16.88 -38.96
C PHE A 7 -11.58 15.68 -38.27
N TYR A 8 -12.57 15.03 -38.87
CA TYR A 8 -13.20 13.83 -38.31
C TYR A 8 -12.22 12.64 -38.21
N PHE A 9 -11.31 12.51 -39.18
CA PHE A 9 -10.31 11.45 -39.17
C PHE A 9 -9.31 11.63 -38.00
N VAL A 10 -8.83 12.84 -37.75
CA VAL A 10 -7.96 13.15 -36.61
C VAL A 10 -8.69 12.93 -35.29
N LEU A 11 -9.96 13.38 -35.20
CA LEU A 11 -10.77 13.18 -34.00
C LEU A 11 -11.01 11.71 -33.69
N PHE A 12 -11.28 10.91 -34.74
CA PHE A 12 -11.45 9.45 -34.60
C PHE A 12 -10.16 8.77 -34.11
N PHE A 13 -9.00 9.14 -34.65
CA PHE A 13 -7.71 8.61 -34.22
C PHE A 13 -7.36 9.02 -32.75
N CYS A 14 -7.67 10.25 -32.37
CA CYS A 14 -7.49 10.70 -30.98
C CYS A 14 -8.41 9.92 -30.03
N LEU A 15 -9.67 9.71 -30.38
CA LEU A 15 -10.61 8.94 -29.55
C LEU A 15 -10.19 7.47 -29.41
N THR A 16 -9.76 6.84 -30.49
CA THR A 16 -9.30 5.44 -30.43
C THR A 16 -8.02 5.29 -29.61
N SER A 17 -7.07 6.22 -29.73
CA SER A 17 -5.84 6.21 -28.93
C SER A 17 -6.12 6.41 -27.42
N ILE A 18 -7.06 7.28 -27.06
CA ILE A 18 -7.50 7.48 -25.67
C ILE A 18 -8.16 6.21 -25.12
N LEU A 19 -9.01 5.56 -25.89
CA LEU A 19 -9.66 4.30 -25.49
C LEU A 19 -8.66 3.17 -25.27
N VAL A 20 -7.69 3.00 -26.17
CA VAL A 20 -6.62 2.00 -26.05
C VAL A 20 -5.76 2.29 -24.81
N PHE A 21 -5.41 3.54 -24.58
CA PHE A 21 -4.63 3.93 -23.40
C PHE A 21 -5.41 3.68 -22.09
N ALA A 22 -6.70 4.03 -22.04
CA ALA A 22 -7.55 3.79 -20.88
C ALA A 22 -7.71 2.28 -20.60
N GLN A 23 -7.83 1.46 -21.63
CA GLN A 23 -7.92 0.00 -21.51
C GLN A 23 -6.61 -0.61 -21.00
N ALA A 24 -5.46 -0.13 -21.48
CA ALA A 24 -4.15 -0.56 -21.02
C ALA A 24 -3.91 -0.20 -19.54
N THR A 25 -4.27 1.02 -19.10
CA THR A 25 -4.15 1.44 -17.71
C THR A 25 -5.07 0.63 -16.78
N ASN A 26 -6.29 0.31 -17.21
CA ASN A 26 -7.20 -0.51 -16.43
C ASN A 26 -6.70 -1.96 -16.29
N SER A 27 -6.12 -2.53 -17.35
CA SER A 27 -5.51 -3.86 -17.33
C SER A 27 -4.33 -3.92 -16.35
N THR A 28 -3.40 -2.96 -16.39
CA THR A 28 -2.24 -2.91 -15.51
C THR A 28 -2.64 -2.65 -14.05
N LYS A 29 -3.68 -1.86 -13.80
CA LYS A 29 -4.24 -1.68 -12.45
C LYS A 29 -4.83 -2.98 -11.89
N LYS A 30 -5.54 -3.75 -12.72
CA LYS A 30 -6.08 -5.07 -12.33
C LYS A 30 -4.96 -6.04 -12.00
N GLU A 31 -3.90 -6.06 -12.81
CA GLU A 31 -2.71 -6.87 -12.57
C GLU A 31 -2.01 -6.51 -11.26
N ALA A 32 -1.81 -5.22 -10.98
CA ALA A 32 -1.22 -4.76 -9.73
C ALA A 32 -2.03 -5.21 -8.50
N LYS A 33 -3.36 -5.18 -8.57
CA LYS A 33 -4.23 -5.68 -7.50
C LYS A 33 -4.09 -7.18 -7.30
N GLU A 34 -4.01 -7.95 -8.38
CA GLU A 34 -3.84 -9.40 -8.29
C GLU A 34 -2.47 -9.78 -7.71
N LEU A 35 -1.41 -9.07 -8.10
CA LEU A 35 -0.08 -9.25 -7.51
C LEU A 35 -0.05 -8.91 -6.01
N LEU A 36 -0.75 -7.87 -5.56
CA LEU A 36 -0.89 -7.56 -4.14
C LEU A 36 -1.61 -8.68 -3.38
N LYS A 37 -2.65 -9.25 -3.97
CA LYS A 37 -3.37 -10.40 -3.39
C LYS A 37 -2.44 -11.62 -3.27
N GLN A 38 -1.69 -11.94 -4.33
CA GLN A 38 -0.72 -13.04 -4.32
C GLN A 38 0.40 -12.80 -3.32
N ALA A 39 0.88 -11.55 -3.18
CA ALA A 39 1.85 -11.17 -2.16
C ALA A 39 1.31 -11.43 -0.75
N GLY A 40 0.09 -10.99 -0.44
CA GLY A 40 -0.55 -11.24 0.84
C GLY A 40 -0.74 -12.73 1.13
N GLN A 41 -1.19 -13.51 0.14
CA GLN A 41 -1.34 -14.96 0.28
C GLN A 41 -0.01 -15.67 0.53
N SER A 42 1.06 -15.30 -0.21
CA SER A 42 2.40 -15.86 0.01
C SER A 42 2.94 -15.50 1.38
N PHE A 43 2.69 -14.29 1.87
CA PHE A 43 3.05 -13.86 3.23
C PHE A 43 2.38 -14.74 4.29
N LEU A 44 1.07 -14.96 4.17
CA LEU A 44 0.32 -15.84 5.09
C LEU A 44 0.79 -17.31 5.04
N GLN A 45 1.36 -17.74 3.92
CA GLN A 45 1.97 -19.06 3.75
C GLN A 45 3.43 -19.12 4.22
N LEU A 46 3.94 -18.06 4.84
CA LEU A 46 5.32 -17.92 5.32
C LEU A 46 6.38 -17.98 4.18
N ASP A 47 5.96 -17.74 2.94
CA ASP A 47 6.86 -17.59 1.79
C ASP A 47 7.18 -16.11 1.56
N SER A 48 7.98 -15.55 2.47
CA SER A 48 8.31 -14.12 2.45
C SER A 48 9.10 -13.70 1.20
N LYS A 49 9.89 -14.62 0.58
CA LYS A 49 10.61 -14.32 -0.66
C LYS A 49 9.65 -14.10 -1.83
N LYS A 50 8.69 -15.00 -1.97
CA LYS A 50 7.67 -14.93 -3.02
C LYS A 50 6.72 -13.75 -2.79
N SER A 51 6.34 -13.51 -1.53
CA SER A 51 5.56 -12.34 -1.14
C SER A 51 6.27 -11.04 -1.53
N LEU A 52 7.56 -10.92 -1.22
CA LEU A 52 8.37 -9.74 -1.57
C LEU A 52 8.44 -9.52 -3.09
N ASP A 53 8.67 -10.57 -3.87
CA ASP A 53 8.71 -10.50 -5.35
C ASP A 53 7.38 -9.97 -5.92
N PHE A 54 6.25 -10.54 -5.49
CA PHE A 54 4.94 -10.07 -5.92
C PHE A 54 4.64 -8.62 -5.48
N ALA A 55 4.99 -8.26 -4.25
CA ALA A 55 4.77 -6.91 -3.74
C ALA A 55 5.61 -5.87 -4.51
N GLN A 56 6.86 -6.19 -4.86
CA GLN A 56 7.71 -5.32 -5.67
C GLN A 56 7.17 -5.16 -7.10
N LYS A 57 6.72 -6.24 -7.74
CA LYS A 57 6.07 -6.17 -9.06
C LYS A 57 4.81 -5.32 -9.03
N ALA A 58 3.99 -5.49 -7.99
CA ALA A 58 2.80 -4.66 -7.79
C ALA A 58 3.15 -3.17 -7.61
N LEU A 59 4.22 -2.86 -6.86
CA LEU A 59 4.70 -1.50 -6.66
C LEU A 59 5.12 -0.84 -7.98
N ILE A 60 5.85 -1.58 -8.83
CA ILE A 60 6.26 -1.08 -10.16
C ILE A 60 5.04 -0.70 -11.00
N LEU A 61 4.03 -1.59 -11.06
CA LEU A 61 2.81 -1.32 -11.82
C LEU A 61 1.98 -0.17 -11.22
N ALA A 62 1.85 -0.12 -9.90
CA ALA A 62 1.14 0.95 -9.21
C ALA A 62 1.79 2.31 -9.46
N THR A 63 3.12 2.39 -9.38
CA THR A 63 3.89 3.61 -9.66
C THR A 63 3.75 4.04 -11.12
N LYS A 64 3.85 3.10 -12.06
CA LYS A 64 3.66 3.39 -13.49
C LYS A 64 2.28 3.97 -13.80
N ASN A 65 1.26 3.55 -13.05
CA ASN A 65 -0.12 4.02 -13.21
C ASN A 65 -0.46 5.23 -12.32
N ASN A 66 0.49 5.78 -11.58
CA ASN A 66 0.25 6.83 -10.58
C ASN A 66 -0.85 6.45 -9.56
N ASP A 67 -0.97 5.16 -9.21
CA ASP A 67 -1.92 4.67 -8.22
C ASP A 67 -1.28 4.65 -6.82
N ASP A 68 -1.30 5.79 -6.16
CA ASP A 68 -0.68 5.98 -4.85
C ASP A 68 -1.28 5.05 -3.78
N LEU A 69 -2.56 4.67 -3.89
CA LEU A 69 -3.19 3.73 -2.96
C LEU A 69 -2.63 2.32 -3.10
N LEU A 70 -2.51 1.82 -4.33
CA LEU A 70 -1.91 0.51 -4.57
C LEU A 70 -0.43 0.50 -4.22
N ALA A 71 0.30 1.58 -4.53
CA ALA A 71 1.70 1.74 -4.15
C ALA A 71 1.89 1.74 -2.62
N SER A 72 1.01 2.42 -1.89
CA SER A 72 1.03 2.42 -0.41
C SER A 72 0.81 1.03 0.17
N LYS A 73 -0.15 0.27 -0.38
CA LYS A 73 -0.40 -1.13 0.02
C LYS A 73 0.79 -2.04 -0.30
N ALA A 74 1.43 -1.83 -1.45
CA ALA A 74 2.64 -2.57 -1.81
C ALA A 74 3.79 -2.28 -0.84
N TYR A 75 4.01 -1.02 -0.47
CA TYR A 75 5.00 -0.64 0.54
C TYR A 75 4.73 -1.29 1.90
N ASN A 76 3.46 -1.41 2.30
CA ASN A 76 3.11 -2.12 3.52
C ASN A 76 3.56 -3.59 3.48
N LEU A 77 3.24 -4.32 2.41
CA LEU A 77 3.65 -5.72 2.25
C LEU A 77 5.17 -5.88 2.15
N ILE A 78 5.86 -4.98 1.46
CA ILE A 78 7.33 -4.97 1.41
C ILE A 78 7.90 -4.77 2.82
N GLY A 79 7.35 -3.83 3.60
CA GLY A 79 7.75 -3.59 4.98
C GLY A 79 7.59 -4.84 5.86
N LEU A 80 6.45 -5.53 5.77
CA LEU A 80 6.18 -6.79 6.47
C LEU A 80 7.22 -7.87 6.12
N ASN A 81 7.57 -8.02 4.85
CA ASN A 81 8.60 -8.99 4.44
C ASN A 81 9.99 -8.65 4.99
N PHE A 82 10.37 -7.36 5.03
CA PHE A 82 11.64 -6.96 5.65
C PHE A 82 11.63 -7.14 7.17
N GLU A 83 10.48 -7.00 7.82
CA GLU A 83 10.33 -7.34 9.24
C GLU A 83 10.57 -8.84 9.47
N GLU A 84 10.00 -9.72 8.64
CA GLU A 84 10.26 -11.17 8.69
C GLU A 84 11.74 -11.51 8.47
N PHE A 85 12.42 -10.77 7.59
CA PHE A 85 13.87 -10.91 7.41
C PHE A 85 14.70 -10.27 8.53
N SER A 86 14.06 -9.73 9.57
CA SER A 86 14.69 -8.99 10.66
C SER A 86 15.48 -7.74 10.21
N ASP A 87 15.23 -7.23 9.01
CA ASP A 87 15.76 -5.94 8.54
C ASP A 87 14.79 -4.80 8.92
N TYR A 88 14.76 -4.51 10.23
CA TYR A 88 13.82 -3.54 10.81
C TYR A 88 14.05 -2.13 10.27
N LYS A 89 15.28 -1.80 9.89
CA LYS A 89 15.60 -0.51 9.29
C LYS A 89 14.86 -0.32 7.96
N LYS A 90 14.92 -1.33 7.09
CA LYS A 90 14.18 -1.30 5.83
C LYS A 90 12.68 -1.40 6.05
N ALA A 91 12.21 -2.21 6.99
CA ALA A 91 10.79 -2.27 7.32
C ALA A 91 10.23 -0.87 7.66
N ILE A 92 10.89 -0.14 8.58
CA ILE A 92 10.53 1.23 8.95
C ILE A 92 10.56 2.16 7.73
N GLU A 93 11.58 2.06 6.88
CA GLU A 93 11.70 2.89 5.66
C GLU A 93 10.50 2.68 4.73
N TYR A 94 10.13 1.42 4.46
CA TYR A 94 9.04 1.10 3.56
C TYR A 94 7.66 1.44 4.16
N TYR A 95 7.45 1.23 5.45
CA TYR A 95 6.23 1.66 6.12
C TYR A 95 6.06 3.19 6.05
N ASN A 96 7.14 3.96 6.25
CA ASN A 96 7.07 5.41 6.12
C ASN A 96 6.78 5.87 4.68
N LYS A 97 7.38 5.22 3.66
CA LYS A 97 7.05 5.49 2.25
C LYS A 97 5.56 5.23 1.97
N GLY A 98 5.04 4.13 2.47
CA GLY A 98 3.62 3.80 2.39
C GLY A 98 2.74 4.85 3.07
N LEU A 99 3.12 5.30 4.26
CA LEU A 99 2.36 6.28 5.05
C LEU A 99 2.28 7.64 4.34
N VAL A 100 3.37 8.07 3.68
CA VAL A 100 3.36 9.30 2.86
C VAL A 100 2.29 9.22 1.76
N LEU A 101 2.22 8.09 1.05
CA LEU A 101 1.22 7.90 -0.02
C LEU A 101 -0.20 7.72 0.55
N ALA A 102 -0.36 6.99 1.65
CA ALA A 102 -1.66 6.83 2.30
C ALA A 102 -2.23 8.18 2.78
N ASN A 103 -1.38 9.08 3.27
CA ASN A 103 -1.76 10.45 3.63
C ASN A 103 -2.17 11.26 2.40
N LYS A 104 -1.44 11.14 1.28
CA LYS A 104 -1.75 11.85 0.04
C LYS A 104 -3.12 11.48 -0.53
N VAL A 105 -3.52 10.21 -0.43
CA VAL A 105 -4.82 9.72 -0.93
C VAL A 105 -5.90 9.68 0.14
N ASP A 106 -5.59 10.14 1.34
CA ASP A 106 -6.48 10.19 2.51
C ASP A 106 -7.18 8.85 2.83
N ASN A 107 -6.40 7.77 2.85
CA ASN A 107 -6.92 6.41 3.10
C ASN A 107 -6.65 5.96 4.54
N ASP A 108 -7.65 6.10 5.41
CA ASP A 108 -7.53 5.81 6.83
C ASP A 108 -7.24 4.35 7.14
N THR A 109 -7.78 3.40 6.38
CA THR A 109 -7.49 1.98 6.55
C THR A 109 -6.00 1.69 6.42
N VAL A 110 -5.38 2.18 5.33
CA VAL A 110 -3.95 1.95 5.09
C VAL A 110 -3.09 2.73 6.08
N LYS A 111 -3.50 3.94 6.48
CA LYS A 111 -2.83 4.70 7.54
C LYS A 111 -2.83 3.92 8.86
N GLY A 112 -3.96 3.29 9.20
CA GLY A 112 -4.10 2.44 10.39
C GLY A 112 -3.11 1.28 10.38
N TRP A 113 -3.09 0.48 9.31
CA TRP A 113 -2.18 -0.65 9.17
C TRP A 113 -0.70 -0.24 9.29
N LEU A 114 -0.31 0.80 8.55
CA LEU A 114 1.09 1.26 8.54
C LEU A 114 1.54 1.78 9.89
N ASN A 115 0.66 2.49 10.61
CA ASN A 115 0.96 2.95 11.96
C ASN A 115 1.04 1.78 12.95
N ASN A 116 0.15 0.79 12.88
CA ASN A 116 0.25 -0.41 13.72
C ASN A 116 1.55 -1.17 13.47
N ASN A 117 1.95 -1.35 12.21
CA ASN A 117 3.21 -2.02 11.87
C ASN A 117 4.44 -1.24 12.35
N LEU A 118 4.46 0.09 12.20
CA LEU A 118 5.50 0.93 12.79
C LEU A 118 5.56 0.79 14.31
N GLY A 119 4.40 0.77 14.97
CA GLY A 119 4.28 0.50 16.39
C GLY A 119 4.90 -0.83 16.79
N ASN A 120 4.61 -1.90 16.04
CA ASN A 120 5.18 -3.23 16.26
C ASN A 120 6.70 -3.19 16.20
N VAL A 121 7.28 -2.63 15.13
CA VAL A 121 8.74 -2.59 14.99
C VAL A 121 9.39 -1.79 16.12
N TYR A 122 8.85 -0.62 16.47
CA TYR A 122 9.46 0.21 17.52
C TYR A 122 9.34 -0.40 18.91
N CYS A 123 8.20 -1.00 19.28
CA CYS A 123 7.96 -1.60 20.58
C CYS A 123 8.60 -2.98 20.73
N TYR A 124 8.22 -3.94 19.87
CA TYR A 124 8.66 -5.34 20.04
C TYR A 124 10.15 -5.53 19.78
N ARG A 125 10.76 -4.70 18.95
CA ARG A 125 12.21 -4.74 18.71
C ARG A 125 12.99 -3.83 19.65
N LYS A 126 12.31 -3.21 20.64
CA LYS A 126 12.90 -2.35 21.67
C LYS A 126 13.74 -1.21 21.12
N ILE A 127 13.34 -0.69 19.94
CA ILE A 127 14.05 0.41 19.28
C ILE A 127 13.71 1.73 19.95
N ASP A 128 12.41 2.01 20.14
CA ASP A 128 11.89 3.22 20.77
C ASP A 128 10.44 3.01 21.21
N PHE A 129 10.23 2.65 22.47
CA PHE A 129 8.90 2.37 23.02
C PHE A 129 7.95 3.56 22.93
N GLN A 130 8.44 4.76 23.23
CA GLN A 130 7.59 5.97 23.21
C GLN A 130 7.08 6.24 21.80
N LYS A 131 7.96 6.08 20.82
CA LYS A 131 7.60 6.24 19.41
C LYS A 131 6.64 5.13 18.96
N GLY A 132 6.86 3.90 19.39
CA GLY A 132 5.96 2.78 19.11
C GLY A 132 4.55 3.02 19.64
N ILE A 133 4.42 3.43 20.91
CA ILE A 133 3.13 3.76 21.52
C ILE A 133 2.45 4.92 20.77
N LYS A 134 3.19 5.94 20.34
CA LYS A 134 2.65 7.02 19.53
C LYS A 134 2.05 6.49 18.23
N HIS A 135 2.75 5.61 17.53
CA HIS A 135 2.26 5.00 16.31
C HIS A 135 1.01 4.13 16.54
N TYR A 136 0.97 3.32 17.60
CA TYR A 136 -0.24 2.57 17.95
C TYR A 136 -1.44 3.47 18.22
N LYS A 137 -1.24 4.59 18.93
CA LYS A 137 -2.32 5.57 19.19
C LYS A 137 -2.85 6.20 17.88
N GLU A 138 -1.95 6.52 16.94
CA GLU A 138 -2.37 7.01 15.62
C GLU A 138 -3.10 5.89 14.83
N GLY A 139 -2.60 4.66 14.84
CA GLY A 139 -3.26 3.51 14.22
C GLY A 139 -4.67 3.31 14.77
N LEU A 140 -4.83 3.32 16.10
CA LEU A 140 -6.13 3.21 16.78
C LEU A 140 -7.10 4.31 16.35
N LYS A 141 -6.64 5.56 16.24
CA LYS A 141 -7.46 6.68 15.79
C LYS A 141 -8.05 6.41 14.41
N TYR A 142 -7.23 5.98 13.44
CA TYR A 142 -7.69 5.66 12.08
C TYR A 142 -8.63 4.45 12.06
N SER A 143 -8.34 3.42 12.85
CA SER A 143 -9.20 2.24 12.94
C SER A 143 -10.59 2.57 13.51
N ILE A 144 -10.67 3.48 14.50
CA ILE A 144 -11.95 3.96 15.03
C ILE A 144 -12.71 4.76 13.97
N GLN A 145 -12.05 5.66 13.23
CA GLN A 145 -12.68 6.44 12.17
C GLN A 145 -13.26 5.55 11.07
N HIS A 146 -12.58 4.46 10.75
CA HIS A 146 -13.01 3.50 9.72
C HIS A 146 -13.93 2.39 10.26
N LYS A 147 -14.15 2.33 11.58
CA LYS A 147 -14.96 1.31 12.27
C LYS A 147 -14.44 -0.12 12.06
N ASP A 148 -13.14 -0.29 11.98
CA ASP A 148 -12.48 -1.59 11.88
C ASP A 148 -12.30 -2.18 13.28
N GLU A 149 -13.25 -3.01 13.70
CA GLU A 149 -13.26 -3.60 15.06
C GLU A 149 -12.05 -4.46 15.34
N TYR A 150 -11.55 -5.19 14.34
CA TYR A 150 -10.36 -6.03 14.47
C TYR A 150 -9.11 -5.16 14.74
N GLU A 151 -8.89 -4.15 13.93
CA GLU A 151 -7.75 -3.23 14.08
C GLU A 151 -7.86 -2.40 15.37
N ILE A 152 -9.07 -2.02 15.79
CA ILE A 152 -9.30 -1.35 17.09
C ILE A 152 -8.86 -2.25 18.24
N MET A 153 -9.30 -3.51 18.23
CA MET A 153 -8.93 -4.49 19.27
C MET A 153 -7.42 -4.73 19.26
N PHE A 154 -6.82 -4.92 18.09
CA PHE A 154 -5.38 -5.15 17.91
C PHE A 154 -4.55 -3.98 18.43
N SER A 155 -4.90 -2.74 18.05
CA SER A 155 -4.21 -1.54 18.51
C SER A 155 -4.31 -1.37 20.02
N LYS A 156 -5.48 -1.61 20.63
CA LYS A 156 -5.68 -1.53 22.08
C LYS A 156 -4.85 -2.57 22.85
N LEU A 157 -4.80 -3.81 22.32
CA LEU A 157 -4.00 -4.88 22.90
C LEU A 157 -2.51 -4.51 22.89
N ASN A 158 -2.03 -4.01 21.75
CA ASN A 158 -0.63 -3.62 21.59
C ASN A 158 -0.25 -2.42 22.48
N ILE A 159 -1.14 -1.44 22.63
CA ILE A 159 -0.94 -0.34 23.56
C ILE A 159 -0.85 -0.89 25.00
N GLY A 160 -1.77 -1.77 25.41
CA GLY A 160 -1.76 -2.36 26.74
C GLY A 160 -0.51 -3.18 27.04
N SER A 161 0.02 -3.90 26.06
CA SER A 161 1.24 -4.71 26.22
C SER A 161 2.53 -3.89 26.17
N ALA A 162 2.47 -2.63 25.73
CA ALA A 162 3.63 -1.74 25.66
C ALA A 162 3.81 -0.90 26.94
N TYR A 163 2.91 -1.02 27.92
CA TYR A 163 3.03 -0.44 29.27
C TYR A 163 3.42 -1.50 30.29
#